data_87692b69fab13818fe82f8266cdb4d71
#
_entry.id   87692b69fab13818fe82f8266cdb4d71
#
_cell.length_a   1.000
_cell.length_b   1.000
_cell.length_c   1.000
_cell.angle_alpha   90.00
_cell.angle_beta   90.00
_cell.angle_gamma   90.00
#
_symmetry.space_group_name_H-M   'P 1'
#
loop_
_entity.id
_entity.type
_entity.pdbx_description
1 polymer ?
#
loop_
_entity_poly.entity_id
_entity_poly.type
_entity_poly.pdbx_seq_one_letter_code
_entity_poly.pdbx_strand_id
1 'polypeptide(L)'
;MTEYRTGLMASQLFHLSEDHFDGSGLKVSTLHLACEMACHNVLVTRYDTDDASVGIRNDIWFWGDAQPGSYLDAEAVIFYIDRKRIVFNVFVRSGVIEIARGQHERLLVSQSAFMASLAAD
;
A
#
# COMPACT_ATOMS: atom_id res chain seq x y z
N MET A 1 -22.60 -5.53 3.66
CA MET A 1 -22.05 -4.18 3.81
C MET A 1 -20.62 -4.26 4.27
N THR A 2 -19.75 -3.55 3.57
CA THR A 2 -18.35 -3.52 3.92
C THR A 2 -18.11 -2.66 5.15
N GLU A 3 -17.38 -3.18 6.10
CA GLU A 3 -17.10 -2.50 7.34
C GLU A 3 -15.60 -2.42 7.57
N TYR A 4 -15.09 -1.19 7.68
CA TYR A 4 -13.69 -0.94 8.00
C TYR A 4 -13.60 -0.23 9.34
N ARG A 5 -12.54 -0.51 10.08
CA ARG A 5 -12.28 0.15 11.35
C ARG A 5 -10.79 0.35 11.54
N THR A 6 -10.43 1.31 12.37
CA THR A 6 -9.04 1.52 12.75
C THR A 6 -8.49 0.26 13.40
N GLY A 7 -7.22 -0.03 13.16
CA GLY A 7 -6.56 -1.19 13.70
C GLY A 7 -6.58 -2.43 12.79
N LEU A 8 -7.44 -2.45 11.76
CA LEU A 8 -7.37 -3.53 10.77
C LEU A 8 -6.03 -3.47 10.06
N MET A 9 -5.39 -4.61 9.90
CA MET A 9 -4.05 -4.67 9.36
C MET A 9 -3.87 -5.84 8.39
N ALA A 10 -2.89 -5.70 7.51
CA ALA A 10 -2.44 -6.76 6.62
C ALA A 10 -0.99 -6.49 6.26
N SER A 11 -0.37 -7.48 5.65
CA SER A 11 1.01 -7.36 5.20
C SER A 11 1.16 -7.89 3.78
N GLN A 12 2.29 -7.57 3.18
CA GLN A 12 2.69 -8.08 1.88
C GLN A 12 4.18 -8.40 1.94
N LEU A 13 4.51 -9.63 1.67
CA LEU A 13 5.88 -10.05 1.50
C LEU A 13 6.23 -9.86 0.03
N PHE A 14 7.30 -9.14 -0.26
CA PHE A 14 7.69 -8.75 -1.61
C PHE A 14 9.12 -9.23 -1.87
N HIS A 15 9.29 -10.18 -2.78
CA HIS A 15 10.61 -10.70 -3.13
C HIS A 15 11.33 -9.72 -4.05
N LEU A 16 12.55 -9.33 -3.67
CA LEU A 16 13.33 -8.34 -4.41
C LEU A 16 14.25 -9.03 -5.41
N SER A 17 14.07 -8.71 -6.68
CA SER A 17 15.00 -9.07 -7.75
C SER A 17 15.92 -7.88 -8.07
N GLU A 18 16.92 -8.11 -8.90
CA GLU A 18 17.85 -7.04 -9.29
C GLU A 18 17.14 -5.88 -10.00
N ASP A 19 16.04 -6.15 -10.69
CA ASP A 19 15.25 -5.13 -11.39
C ASP A 19 14.65 -4.09 -10.45
N HIS A 20 14.56 -4.39 -9.16
CA HIS A 20 14.04 -3.47 -8.16
C HIS A 20 15.10 -2.50 -7.61
N PHE A 21 16.31 -2.57 -8.15
CA PHE A 21 17.45 -1.76 -7.69
C PHE A 21 18.02 -0.95 -8.83
N ASP A 22 18.65 0.17 -8.49
CA ASP A 22 19.45 0.98 -9.40
C ASP A 22 20.77 1.38 -8.71
N GLY A 23 21.51 2.29 -9.29
CA GLY A 23 22.80 2.70 -8.75
C GLY A 23 22.74 3.35 -7.36
N SER A 24 21.56 3.76 -6.91
CA SER A 24 21.39 4.35 -5.57
C SER A 24 20.77 3.38 -4.56
N GLY A 25 20.52 2.12 -4.96
CA GLY A 25 19.97 1.10 -4.10
C GLY A 25 18.54 0.72 -4.50
N LEU A 26 17.70 0.39 -3.51
CA LEU A 26 16.31 0.03 -3.73
C LEU A 26 15.55 1.19 -4.36
N LYS A 27 14.86 0.91 -5.45
CA LYS A 27 14.04 1.92 -6.12
C LYS A 27 12.88 2.38 -5.23
N VAL A 28 12.65 3.68 -5.18
CA VAL A 28 11.53 4.26 -4.44
C VAL A 28 10.19 3.74 -4.96
N SER A 29 10.07 3.53 -6.27
CA SER A 29 8.86 2.98 -6.87
C SER A 29 8.53 1.57 -6.36
N THR A 30 9.55 0.75 -6.12
CA THR A 30 9.37 -0.58 -5.55
C THR A 30 8.87 -0.50 -4.11
N LEU A 31 9.45 0.39 -3.33
CA LEU A 31 9.03 0.62 -1.95
C LEU A 31 7.57 1.05 -1.88
N HIS A 32 7.17 2.01 -2.73
CA HIS A 32 5.79 2.48 -2.78
C HIS A 32 4.83 1.38 -3.20
N LEU A 33 5.22 0.55 -4.17
CA LEU A 33 4.39 -0.57 -4.61
C LEU A 33 4.15 -1.56 -3.47
N ALA A 34 5.19 -1.90 -2.71
CA ALA A 34 5.05 -2.81 -1.57
C ALA A 34 4.07 -2.24 -0.53
N CYS A 35 4.16 -0.95 -0.23
CA CYS A 35 3.25 -0.27 0.70
C CYS A 35 1.82 -0.29 0.18
N GLU A 36 1.61 0.01 -1.10
CA GLU A 36 0.29 -0.01 -1.72
C GLU A 36 -0.33 -1.39 -1.68
N MET A 37 0.45 -2.44 -1.95
CA MET A 37 -0.03 -3.81 -1.90
C MET A 37 -0.47 -4.21 -0.50
N ALA A 38 0.28 -3.83 0.53
CA ALA A 38 -0.11 -4.10 1.91
C ALA A 38 -1.42 -3.40 2.26
N CYS A 39 -1.58 -2.14 1.88
CA CYS A 39 -2.82 -1.39 2.10
C CYS A 39 -4.00 -2.01 1.34
N HIS A 40 -3.78 -2.40 0.09
CA HIS A 40 -4.81 -3.07 -0.71
C HIS A 40 -5.25 -4.37 -0.02
N ASN A 41 -4.31 -5.14 0.54
CA ASN A 41 -4.62 -6.39 1.23
C ASN A 41 -5.52 -6.18 2.45
N VAL A 42 -5.45 -5.04 3.10
CA VAL A 42 -6.39 -4.72 4.20
C VAL A 42 -7.81 -4.60 3.67
N LEU A 43 -7.97 -3.98 2.51
CA LEU A 43 -9.28 -3.63 1.97
C LEU A 43 -9.95 -4.77 1.19
N VAL A 44 -9.15 -5.50 0.40
CA VAL A 44 -9.68 -6.41 -0.62
C VAL A 44 -10.51 -7.54 -0.03
N THR A 45 -10.21 -7.99 1.17
CA THR A 45 -10.96 -9.07 1.82
C THR A 45 -12.36 -8.66 2.21
N ARG A 46 -12.64 -7.35 2.21
CA ARG A 46 -13.94 -6.78 2.58
C ARG A 46 -14.66 -6.14 1.40
N TYR A 47 -14.13 -6.32 0.19
CA TYR A 47 -14.78 -5.80 -1.01
C TYR A 47 -16.07 -6.58 -1.28
N ASP A 48 -17.15 -5.84 -1.50
CA ASP A 48 -18.36 -6.38 -2.13
C ASP A 48 -18.21 -6.30 -3.65
N THR A 49 -19.20 -6.82 -4.35
CA THR A 49 -19.24 -6.70 -5.81
C THR A 49 -19.15 -5.21 -6.21
N ASP A 50 -18.29 -4.91 -7.16
CA ASP A 50 -18.05 -3.55 -7.67
C ASP A 50 -17.24 -2.64 -6.73
N ASP A 51 -16.78 -3.14 -5.59
CA ASP A 51 -15.88 -2.36 -4.74
C ASP A 51 -14.48 -2.31 -5.33
N ALA A 52 -13.83 -1.15 -5.17
CA ALA A 52 -12.45 -0.94 -5.55
C ALA A 52 -11.88 0.20 -4.70
N SER A 53 -10.60 0.44 -4.82
CA SER A 53 -9.98 1.61 -4.20
C SER A 53 -8.88 2.15 -5.11
N VAL A 54 -8.60 3.44 -4.96
CA VAL A 54 -7.49 4.10 -5.67
C VAL A 54 -6.58 4.76 -4.64
N GLY A 55 -5.27 4.66 -4.87
CA GLY A 55 -4.29 5.36 -4.05
C GLY A 55 -4.32 6.84 -4.36
N ILE A 56 -4.36 7.68 -3.34
CA ILE A 56 -4.44 9.13 -3.51
C ILE A 56 -3.29 9.88 -2.85
N ARG A 57 -2.53 9.22 -1.97
CA ARG A 57 -1.37 9.87 -1.35
C ARG A 57 -0.40 8.82 -0.81
N ASN A 58 0.90 9.06 -1.02
CA ASN A 58 1.99 8.35 -0.36
C ASN A 58 2.90 9.36 0.33
N ASP A 59 3.20 9.11 1.58
CA ASP A 59 4.13 9.94 2.35
C ASP A 59 5.00 8.99 3.17
N ILE A 60 6.06 8.50 2.55
CA ILE A 60 6.89 7.43 3.10
C ILE A 60 8.31 7.96 3.34
N TRP A 61 8.79 7.80 4.56
CA TRP A 61 10.17 8.07 4.93
C TRP A 61 10.99 6.81 4.74
N PHE A 62 12.06 6.89 3.98
CA PHE A 62 12.93 5.79 3.63
C PHE A 62 14.36 6.11 4.09
N TRP A 63 14.88 5.34 5.04
CA TRP A 63 16.19 5.59 5.61
C TRP A 63 17.14 4.39 5.55
N GLY A 64 16.63 3.22 5.23
CA GLY A 64 17.44 2.01 5.15
C GLY A 64 17.56 1.53 3.73
N ASP A 65 18.11 0.34 3.58
CA ASP A 65 18.30 -0.28 2.28
C ASP A 65 18.06 -1.79 2.39
N ALA A 66 17.96 -2.44 1.25
CA ALA A 66 17.76 -3.87 1.13
C ALA A 66 18.70 -4.42 0.07
N GLN A 67 18.79 -5.73 -0.03
CA GLN A 67 19.65 -6.39 -1.00
C GLN A 67 18.83 -7.20 -2.00
N PRO A 68 19.30 -7.32 -3.25
CA PRO A 68 18.68 -8.24 -4.20
C PRO A 68 18.66 -9.66 -3.62
N GLY A 69 17.55 -10.36 -3.84
CA GLY A 69 17.33 -11.71 -3.32
C GLY A 69 16.69 -11.75 -1.93
N SER A 70 16.64 -10.63 -1.22
CA SER A 70 15.97 -10.53 0.06
C SER A 70 14.47 -10.24 -0.12
N TYR A 71 13.77 -10.09 1.00
CA TYR A 71 12.35 -9.78 1.00
C TYR A 71 12.11 -8.46 1.70
N LEU A 72 11.15 -7.69 1.15
CA LEU A 72 10.52 -6.62 1.90
C LEU A 72 9.28 -7.20 2.58
N ASP A 73 9.09 -6.87 3.84
CA ASP A 73 7.88 -7.15 4.58
C ASP A 73 7.18 -5.82 4.84
N ALA A 74 6.15 -5.54 4.07
CA ALA A 74 5.37 -4.30 4.21
C ALA A 74 4.12 -4.60 5.04
N GLU A 75 3.90 -3.80 6.07
CA GLU A 75 2.74 -3.93 6.93
C GLU A 75 1.93 -2.64 6.89
N ALA A 76 0.62 -2.77 6.77
CA ALA A 76 -0.30 -1.64 6.77
C ALA A 76 -1.35 -1.82 7.84
N VAL A 77 -1.67 -0.74 8.53
CA VAL A 77 -2.74 -0.72 9.53
C VAL A 77 -3.59 0.51 9.32
N ILE A 78 -4.91 0.35 9.37
CA ILE A 78 -5.82 1.49 9.25
C ILE A 78 -5.66 2.40 10.47
N PHE A 79 -5.29 3.63 10.20
CA PHE A 79 -5.06 4.65 11.22
C PHE A 79 -6.26 5.59 11.36
N TYR A 80 -6.92 5.94 10.24
CA TYR A 80 -7.99 6.93 10.24
C TYR A 80 -8.94 6.66 9.09
N ILE A 81 -10.23 6.87 9.32
CA ILE A 81 -11.27 6.70 8.31
C ILE A 81 -12.13 7.95 8.32
N ASP A 82 -12.32 8.54 7.14
CA ASP A 82 -13.22 9.65 6.92
C ASP A 82 -14.09 9.32 5.71
N ARG A 83 -15.27 8.75 5.96
CA ARG A 83 -16.20 8.31 4.91
C ARG A 83 -15.53 7.25 4.04
N LYS A 84 -15.22 7.59 2.79
CA LYS A 84 -14.61 6.68 1.81
C LYS A 84 -13.08 6.81 1.76
N ARG A 85 -12.52 7.75 2.49
CA ARG A 85 -11.07 7.96 2.54
C ARG A 85 -10.49 7.18 3.72
N ILE A 86 -9.53 6.34 3.42
CA ILE A 86 -8.88 5.51 4.44
C ILE A 86 -7.40 5.83 4.46
N VAL A 87 -6.90 6.15 5.64
CA VAL A 87 -5.50 6.47 5.88
C VAL A 87 -4.86 5.30 6.60
N PHE A 88 -3.73 4.83 6.09
CA PHE A 88 -2.96 3.75 6.66
C PHE A 88 -1.65 4.26 7.20
N ASN A 89 -1.22 3.70 8.33
CA ASN A 89 0.20 3.72 8.68
C ASN A 89 0.85 2.50 8.04
N VAL A 90 2.03 2.69 7.46
CA VAL A 90 2.77 1.63 6.78
C VAL A 90 4.16 1.52 7.36
N PHE A 91 4.66 0.30 7.45
CA PHE A 91 5.95 -0.04 8.01
C PHE A 91 6.61 -1.06 7.10
N VAL A 92 7.87 -0.84 6.75
CA VAL A 92 8.58 -1.75 5.86
C VAL A 92 9.86 -2.23 6.52
N ARG A 93 10.04 -3.54 6.54
CA ARG A 93 11.25 -4.18 7.05
C ARG A 93 11.96 -4.93 5.95
N SER A 94 13.29 -4.97 6.07
CA SER A 94 14.12 -5.90 5.33
C SER A 94 14.75 -6.83 6.36
N GLY A 95 14.28 -8.07 6.41
CA GLY A 95 14.60 -8.95 7.52
C GLY A 95 14.00 -8.40 8.83
N VAL A 96 14.84 -8.21 9.84
CA VAL A 96 14.41 -7.65 11.13
C VAL A 96 14.58 -6.13 11.22
N ILE A 97 15.13 -5.51 10.17
CA ILE A 97 15.46 -4.09 10.19
C ILE A 97 14.37 -3.29 9.52
N GLU A 98 13.83 -2.33 10.23
CA GLU A 98 12.87 -1.38 9.66
C GLU A 98 13.64 -0.40 8.77
N ILE A 99 13.22 -0.26 7.51
CA ILE A 99 13.88 0.59 6.52
C ILE A 99 13.02 1.76 6.06
N ALA A 100 11.71 1.70 6.27
CA ALA A 100 10.80 2.76 5.86
C ALA A 100 9.55 2.76 6.71
N ARG A 101 8.92 3.93 6.78
CA ARG A 101 7.69 4.13 7.55
C ARG A 101 6.97 5.34 7.01
N GLY A 102 5.66 5.34 7.08
CA GLY A 102 4.90 6.51 6.67
C GLY A 102 3.42 6.26 6.61
N GLN A 103 2.76 7.00 5.72
CA GLN A 103 1.32 6.91 5.52
C GLN A 103 0.99 6.76 4.04
N HIS A 104 -0.11 6.05 3.80
CA HIS A 104 -0.70 5.89 2.49
C HIS A 104 -2.19 6.13 2.63
N GLU A 105 -2.78 6.83 1.67
CA GLU A 105 -4.21 7.07 1.66
C GLU A 105 -4.84 6.47 0.43
N ARG A 106 -6.00 5.86 0.62
CA ARG A 106 -6.80 5.30 -0.46
C ARG A 106 -8.22 5.83 -0.37
N LEU A 107 -8.86 5.94 -1.53
CA LEU A 107 -10.26 6.30 -1.64
C LEU A 107 -11.03 5.08 -2.11
N LEU A 108 -12.06 4.69 -1.36
CA LEU A 108 -12.98 3.63 -1.79
C LEU A 108 -13.87 4.17 -2.90
N VAL A 109 -14.00 3.40 -3.97
CA VAL A 109 -14.78 3.80 -5.14
C VAL A 109 -15.66 2.64 -5.59
N SER A 110 -16.72 2.96 -6.34
CA SER A 110 -17.41 1.98 -7.15
C SER A 110 -16.63 1.79 -8.44
N GLN A 111 -16.24 0.57 -8.75
CA GLN A 111 -15.44 0.29 -9.94
C GLN A 111 -16.15 0.75 -11.22
N SER A 112 -17.44 0.44 -11.35
CA SER A 112 -18.21 0.83 -12.53
C SER A 112 -18.35 2.35 -12.65
N ALA A 113 -18.63 3.05 -11.56
CA ALA A 113 -18.76 4.51 -11.56
C ALA A 113 -17.41 5.18 -11.86
N PHE A 114 -16.32 4.65 -11.31
CA PHE A 114 -14.98 5.18 -11.55
C PHE A 114 -14.58 5.01 -13.01
N MET A 115 -14.79 3.82 -13.57
CA MET A 115 -14.48 3.56 -14.98
C MET A 115 -15.33 4.41 -15.91
N ALA A 116 -16.62 4.62 -15.57
CA ALA A 116 -17.50 5.49 -16.35
C ALA A 116 -17.00 6.94 -16.34
N SER A 117 -16.50 7.43 -15.20
CA SER A 117 -15.97 8.81 -15.12
C SER A 117 -14.70 8.97 -15.97
N LEU A 118 -13.86 7.95 -16.06
CA LEU A 118 -12.68 7.98 -16.93
C LEU A 118 -13.07 7.99 -18.40
N ALA A 119 -14.12 7.24 -18.77
CA ALA A 119 -14.57 7.16 -20.16
C ALA A 119 -15.33 8.40 -20.63
N ALA A 120 -15.83 9.22 -19.71
CA ALA A 120 -16.62 10.40 -20.03
C ALA A 120 -15.79 11.59 -20.56
N ASP A 121 -14.48 11.55 -20.40
CA ASP A 121 -13.59 12.64 -20.82
C ASP A 121 -13.11 12.51 -22.26
#